data_d8398a550b918242eceb934203a649b1
#
_entry.id   d8398a550b918242eceb934203a649b1
#
_cell.length_a   1.000
_cell.length_b   1.000
_cell.length_c   1.000
_cell.angle_alpha   90.00
_cell.angle_beta   90.00
_cell.angle_gamma   90.00
#
_symmetry.space_group_name_H-M   'P 1'
#
loop_
_entity.id
_entity.type
_entity.pdbx_description
1 polymer ?
#
loop_
_entity_poly.entity_id
_entity_poly.type
_entity_poly.pdbx_seq_one_letter_code
_entity_poly.pdbx_strand_id
1 'polypeptide(L)'
;MYKLFRKTASSKGNVVENFTEEKNLDNLSIISDNPITLLKDDTLGRAEVSQSFAQQILSLDTRSGIVVGVLGPWGSGKTSFVNLARNEIKSAGLTILDFNPWMFSGAEQLVESFFNELSAQLKLKTELSELGKELEEYGEMFSGMAWVPFIGPWIERGRGTVKIISKVLQKRKEGVGGRRKKIEKLLRDLNKNIVIVLDDIDRLSTSEIRDIFKLVRLTANFPNIIYILAFDRVRVEEALSEQGIPGRDYLEKILQVTVDLPAVPSQVLAT
;
A
#
# COMPACT_ATOMS: atom_id res chain seq x y z
N MET A 1 -22.37 6.31 36.72
CA MET A 1 -22.99 6.53 38.06
C MET A 1 -22.12 7.56 38.77
N TYR A 2 -22.45 8.84 38.58
CA TYR A 2 -21.73 9.95 39.20
C TYR A 2 -22.43 10.37 40.47
N LYS A 3 -21.74 10.38 41.61
CA LYS A 3 -22.24 10.95 42.86
C LYS A 3 -21.70 12.38 43.04
N LEU A 4 -22.60 13.33 42.95
CA LEU A 4 -22.40 14.70 43.46
C LEU A 4 -22.30 14.71 44.99
N PHE A 5 -21.28 15.34 45.55
CA PHE A 5 -21.30 15.78 46.94
C PHE A 5 -21.34 17.32 46.98
N ARG A 6 -22.48 17.83 47.38
CA ARG A 6 -22.64 19.20 47.93
C ARG A 6 -22.16 19.18 49.40
N LYS A 7 -21.36 20.15 49.79
CA LYS A 7 -21.26 20.58 51.19
C LYS A 7 -21.23 22.11 51.27
N THR A 8 -22.09 22.58 52.11
CA THR A 8 -22.46 23.94 52.44
C THR A 8 -21.40 24.68 53.28
N ALA A 9 -21.47 26.00 53.17
CA ALA A 9 -20.61 27.01 53.75
C ALA A 9 -20.54 27.07 55.26
N SER A 10 -19.41 27.59 55.80
CA SER A 10 -19.43 28.57 56.88
C SER A 10 -18.09 29.31 56.99
N SER A 11 -18.19 30.64 56.87
CA SER A 11 -17.43 31.80 57.21
C SER A 11 -16.21 31.72 58.13
N LYS A 12 -15.15 32.44 57.75
CA LYS A 12 -14.52 33.61 58.31
C LYS A 12 -13.01 33.72 57.99
N GLY A 13 -12.65 34.82 57.42
CA GLY A 13 -11.49 35.61 57.84
C GLY A 13 -10.17 35.44 57.08
N ASN A 14 -9.92 36.43 56.21
CA ASN A 14 -8.63 37.08 55.87
C ASN A 14 -7.39 36.22 55.60
N VAL A 15 -6.89 36.26 54.45
CA VAL A 15 -5.72 37.05 53.99
C VAL A 15 -5.56 36.79 52.47
N VAL A 16 -5.47 37.86 51.73
CA VAL A 16 -5.22 37.88 50.30
C VAL A 16 -3.75 37.58 50.08
N GLU A 17 -3.43 36.49 49.46
CA GLU A 17 -2.21 36.38 48.67
C GLU A 17 -2.59 35.86 47.27
N ASN A 18 -2.53 36.80 46.34
CA ASN A 18 -2.65 36.55 44.92
C ASN A 18 -1.44 35.72 44.44
N PHE A 19 -1.63 34.45 44.23
CA PHE A 19 -0.82 33.63 43.32
C PHE A 19 -1.67 33.31 42.10
N THR A 20 -1.74 34.26 41.18
CA THR A 20 -2.10 34.04 39.81
C THR A 20 -0.92 33.33 39.11
N GLU A 21 -0.76 32.04 39.30
CA GLU A 21 -0.16 31.21 38.31
C GLU A 21 -1.27 30.63 37.43
N GLU A 22 -1.75 31.46 36.50
CA GLU A 22 -2.35 30.96 35.28
C GLU A 22 -1.24 30.19 34.53
N LYS A 23 -1.08 28.90 34.85
CA LYS A 23 -0.39 27.99 33.96
C LYS A 23 -1.19 27.99 32.65
N ASN A 24 -0.61 28.60 31.62
CA ASN A 24 -0.98 28.47 30.23
C ASN A 24 -1.04 26.96 29.89
N LEU A 25 -2.25 26.39 29.99
CA LEU A 25 -2.62 25.08 29.50
C LEU A 25 -2.98 25.11 28.02
N ASP A 26 -2.74 26.24 27.35
CA ASP A 26 -3.22 26.50 26.00
C ASP A 26 -2.30 26.04 24.88
N ASN A 27 -1.29 25.19 25.14
CA ASN A 27 -0.43 24.69 24.06
C ASN A 27 -0.05 23.23 24.19
N LEU A 28 -0.94 22.37 24.67
CA LEU A 28 -0.90 20.97 24.30
C LEU A 28 -1.59 20.85 22.94
N SER A 29 -0.94 21.27 21.88
CA SER A 29 -1.30 20.84 20.54
C SER A 29 -1.06 19.32 20.52
N ILE A 30 -2.15 18.56 20.62
CA ILE A 30 -2.11 17.13 20.33
C ILE A 30 -1.66 17.06 18.87
N ILE A 31 -0.38 16.81 18.65
CA ILE A 31 0.17 16.59 17.32
C ILE A 31 -0.53 15.34 16.84
N SER A 32 -1.39 15.48 15.86
CA SER A 32 -2.07 14.35 15.22
C SER A 32 -1.01 13.43 14.62
N ASP A 33 -1.01 12.16 15.00
CA ASP A 33 -0.14 11.12 14.44
C ASP A 33 -0.55 10.72 13.01
N ASN A 34 -1.31 11.59 12.33
CA ASN A 34 -1.74 11.37 10.96
C ASN A 34 -0.60 11.63 9.97
N PRO A 35 -0.50 10.81 8.91
CA PRO A 35 0.47 11.04 7.85
C PRO A 35 0.30 12.42 7.21
N ILE A 36 1.39 13.17 7.08
CA ILE A 36 1.38 14.47 6.43
C ILE A 36 1.13 14.35 4.92
N THR A 37 0.54 15.40 4.34
CA THR A 37 0.23 15.47 2.91
C THR A 37 0.82 16.72 2.25
N LEU A 38 1.21 17.71 3.05
CA LEU A 38 1.71 18.99 2.56
C LEU A 38 3.19 19.15 2.90
N LEU A 39 3.98 19.68 1.97
CA LEU A 39 5.42 19.90 2.16
C LEU A 39 5.73 20.82 3.35
N LYS A 40 4.85 21.79 3.65
CA LYS A 40 5.01 22.71 4.80
C LYS A 40 4.95 22.01 6.17
N ASP A 41 4.35 20.83 6.23
CA ASP A 41 4.16 20.05 7.47
C ASP A 41 5.33 19.07 7.68
N ASP A 42 6.33 19.09 6.80
CA ASP A 42 7.50 18.21 6.88
C ASP A 42 8.49 18.68 7.94
N THR A 43 8.41 18.07 9.10
CA THR A 43 9.33 18.31 10.23
C THR A 43 10.60 17.45 10.18
N LEU A 44 10.63 16.46 9.29
CA LEU A 44 11.74 15.49 9.18
C LEU A 44 12.73 15.83 8.05
N GLY A 45 12.48 16.90 7.28
CA GLY A 45 13.33 17.32 6.16
C GLY A 45 13.33 16.33 4.99
N ARG A 46 12.23 15.62 4.76
CA ARG A 46 12.10 14.60 3.70
C ARG A 46 11.57 15.13 2.39
N ALA A 47 11.13 16.38 2.36
CA ALA A 47 10.51 17.01 1.19
C ALA A 47 11.40 16.90 -0.06
N GLU A 48 12.67 17.25 0.03
CA GLU A 48 13.62 17.19 -1.10
C GLU A 48 13.82 15.77 -1.61
N VAL A 49 13.96 14.80 -0.68
CA VAL A 49 14.14 13.39 -1.04
C VAL A 49 12.87 12.84 -1.69
N SER A 50 11.69 13.23 -1.19
CA SER A 50 10.40 12.80 -1.78
C SER A 50 10.17 13.39 -3.17
N GLN A 51 10.59 14.63 -3.40
CA GLN A 51 10.55 15.26 -4.73
C GLN A 51 11.52 14.56 -5.69
N SER A 52 12.76 14.30 -5.26
CA SER A 52 13.74 13.55 -6.07
C SER A 52 13.24 12.15 -6.40
N PHE A 53 12.59 11.48 -5.46
CA PHE A 53 11.93 10.19 -5.67
C PHE A 53 10.81 10.29 -6.71
N ALA A 54 9.95 11.33 -6.62
CA ALA A 54 8.89 11.54 -7.60
C ALA A 54 9.46 11.74 -9.01
N GLN A 55 10.52 12.54 -9.16
CA GLN A 55 11.20 12.75 -10.45
C GLN A 55 11.81 11.44 -10.98
N GLN A 56 12.37 10.62 -10.11
CA GLN A 56 12.86 9.30 -10.49
C GLN A 56 11.72 8.43 -11.03
N ILE A 57 10.56 8.39 -10.33
CA ILE A 57 9.35 7.66 -10.78
C ILE A 57 8.92 8.12 -12.17
N LEU A 58 8.92 9.42 -12.43
CA LEU A 58 8.55 10.00 -13.73
C LEU A 58 9.50 9.64 -14.87
N SER A 59 10.75 9.34 -14.56
CA SER A 59 11.81 8.99 -15.53
C SER A 59 11.91 7.49 -15.86
N LEU A 60 11.15 6.63 -15.16
CA LEU A 60 11.24 5.18 -15.32
C LEU A 60 10.74 4.71 -16.70
N ASP A 61 11.44 3.73 -17.26
CA ASP A 61 10.96 3.00 -18.44
C ASP A 61 9.93 1.95 -18.03
N THR A 62 8.68 2.21 -18.31
CA THR A 62 7.53 1.41 -17.87
C THR A 62 7.01 0.44 -18.92
N ARG A 63 7.74 0.21 -20.02
CA ARG A 63 7.31 -0.71 -21.10
C ARG A 63 6.96 -2.11 -20.59
N SER A 64 7.53 -2.53 -19.49
CA SER A 64 7.30 -3.84 -18.86
C SER A 64 6.71 -3.74 -17.45
N GLY A 65 6.25 -2.55 -17.05
CA GLY A 65 5.85 -2.29 -15.66
C GLY A 65 7.04 -2.29 -14.69
N ILE A 66 6.90 -1.64 -13.57
CA ILE A 66 7.96 -1.49 -12.55
C ILE A 66 7.37 -1.59 -11.16
N VAL A 67 8.13 -2.20 -10.26
CA VAL A 67 7.79 -2.26 -8.83
C VAL A 67 8.87 -1.55 -8.02
N VAL A 68 8.46 -0.55 -7.27
CA VAL A 68 9.30 0.29 -6.43
C VAL A 68 8.95 0.05 -4.97
N GLY A 69 9.93 -0.22 -4.13
CA GLY A 69 9.79 -0.37 -2.69
C GLY A 69 10.15 0.91 -1.94
N VAL A 70 9.25 1.41 -1.09
CA VAL A 70 9.54 2.43 -0.07
C VAL A 70 9.62 1.71 1.27
N LEU A 71 10.84 1.50 1.74
CA LEU A 71 11.16 0.60 2.83
C LEU A 71 11.56 1.38 4.08
N GLY A 72 11.14 0.91 5.23
CA GLY A 72 11.52 1.52 6.51
C GLY A 72 10.78 0.88 7.67
N PRO A 73 11.32 1.00 8.89
CA PRO A 73 10.68 0.45 10.07
C PRO A 73 9.32 1.11 10.35
N TRP A 74 8.55 0.51 11.24
CA TRP A 74 7.31 1.11 11.73
C TRP A 74 7.57 2.53 12.27
N GLY A 75 6.67 3.47 11.99
CA GLY A 75 6.81 4.87 12.43
C GLY A 75 7.87 5.68 11.65
N SER A 76 8.54 5.11 10.65
CA SER A 76 9.53 5.83 9.85
C SER A 76 8.93 6.89 8.91
N GLY A 77 7.61 7.03 8.81
CA GLY A 77 6.94 8.01 7.95
C GLY A 77 6.84 7.60 6.48
N LYS A 78 6.76 6.30 6.17
CA LYS A 78 6.60 5.78 4.79
C LYS A 78 5.41 6.40 4.07
N THR A 79 4.23 6.38 4.72
CA THR A 79 2.99 6.97 4.19
C THR A 79 3.15 8.46 3.91
N SER A 80 3.73 9.20 4.84
CA SER A 80 4.02 10.64 4.68
C SER A 80 4.94 10.90 3.50
N PHE A 81 6.02 10.13 3.37
CA PHE A 81 6.96 10.23 2.27
C PHE A 81 6.29 10.01 0.91
N VAL A 82 5.46 8.95 0.79
CA VAL A 82 4.70 8.68 -0.43
C VAL A 82 3.69 9.79 -0.70
N ASN A 83 3.01 10.33 0.33
CA ASN A 83 2.08 11.44 0.18
C ASN A 83 2.74 12.71 -0.36
N LEU A 84 3.95 13.04 0.13
CA LEU A 84 4.71 14.18 -0.38
C LEU A 84 5.08 14.00 -1.85
N ALA A 85 5.50 12.81 -2.25
CA ALA A 85 5.83 12.50 -3.65
C ALA A 85 4.60 12.55 -4.58
N ARG A 86 3.40 12.26 -4.08
CA ARG A 86 2.14 12.24 -4.87
C ARG A 86 1.84 13.58 -5.53
N ASN A 87 2.17 14.69 -4.88
CA ASN A 87 1.87 16.02 -5.42
C ASN A 87 2.61 16.24 -6.74
N GLU A 88 3.89 15.88 -6.79
CA GLU A 88 4.71 15.98 -8.01
C GLU A 88 4.21 15.04 -9.10
N ILE A 89 3.95 13.77 -8.75
CA ILE A 89 3.46 12.74 -9.68
C ILE A 89 2.12 13.16 -10.30
N LYS A 90 1.17 13.70 -9.49
CA LYS A 90 -0.12 14.20 -9.98
C LYS A 90 0.05 15.43 -10.87
N SER A 91 0.96 16.35 -10.52
CA SER A 91 1.24 17.56 -11.30
C SER A 91 1.81 17.21 -12.69
N ALA A 92 2.51 16.10 -12.81
CA ALA A 92 2.97 15.56 -14.10
C ALA A 92 1.86 14.85 -14.91
N GLY A 93 0.62 14.82 -14.40
CA GLY A 93 -0.54 14.27 -15.10
C GLY A 93 -0.70 12.75 -15.02
N LEU A 94 0.04 12.06 -14.14
CA LEU A 94 -0.12 10.63 -13.92
C LEU A 94 -1.36 10.33 -13.08
N THR A 95 -2.00 9.20 -13.38
CA THR A 95 -3.08 8.67 -12.55
C THR A 95 -2.47 7.89 -11.38
N ILE A 96 -2.90 8.20 -10.16
CA ILE A 96 -2.54 7.44 -8.97
C ILE A 96 -3.79 6.69 -8.50
N LEU A 97 -3.64 5.40 -8.28
CA LEU A 97 -4.62 4.50 -7.69
C LEU A 97 -4.09 4.03 -6.33
N ASP A 98 -4.97 3.93 -5.38
CA ASP A 98 -4.65 3.55 -4.01
C ASP A 98 -5.25 2.20 -3.65
N PHE A 99 -4.46 1.37 -3.01
CA PHE A 99 -4.95 0.16 -2.36
C PHE A 99 -4.27 -0.03 -1.01
N ASN A 100 -5.06 0.03 0.05
CA ASN A 100 -4.60 -0.31 1.40
C ASN A 100 -5.10 -1.72 1.74
N PRO A 101 -4.25 -2.75 1.62
CA PRO A 101 -4.66 -4.12 1.82
C PRO A 101 -5.08 -4.42 3.27
N TRP A 102 -4.60 -3.64 4.26
CA TRP A 102 -4.99 -3.80 5.65
C TRP A 102 -6.48 -3.55 5.89
N MET A 103 -7.12 -2.68 5.10
CA MET A 103 -8.57 -2.46 5.16
C MET A 103 -9.38 -3.69 4.77
N PHE A 104 -8.77 -4.63 4.06
CA PHE A 104 -9.37 -5.88 3.58
C PHE A 104 -8.78 -7.11 4.29
N SER A 105 -7.99 -6.91 5.36
CA SER A 105 -7.38 -7.99 6.14
C SER A 105 -8.45 -8.88 6.75
N GLY A 106 -8.23 -10.20 6.70
CA GLY A 106 -9.21 -11.21 7.12
C GLY A 106 -10.28 -11.53 6.07
N ALA A 107 -10.33 -10.82 4.94
CA ALA A 107 -11.21 -11.18 3.84
C ALA A 107 -10.66 -12.39 3.07
N GLU A 108 -11.50 -13.39 2.80
CA GLU A 108 -11.10 -14.56 2.00
C GLU A 108 -10.71 -14.20 0.55
N GLN A 109 -10.95 -12.95 0.12
CA GLN A 109 -10.88 -12.50 -1.26
C GLN A 109 -10.06 -11.21 -1.42
N LEU A 110 -8.90 -11.14 -0.77
CA LEU A 110 -8.01 -9.96 -0.86
C LEU A 110 -7.65 -9.60 -2.32
N VAL A 111 -7.46 -10.60 -3.16
CA VAL A 111 -7.15 -10.41 -4.60
C VAL A 111 -8.33 -9.81 -5.36
N GLU A 112 -9.55 -10.29 -5.10
CA GLU A 112 -10.76 -9.74 -5.70
C GLU A 112 -10.98 -8.29 -5.25
N SER A 113 -10.81 -8.01 -3.95
CA SER A 113 -10.90 -6.66 -3.40
C SER A 113 -9.92 -5.69 -4.07
N PHE A 114 -8.69 -6.14 -4.37
CA PHE A 114 -7.72 -5.35 -5.10
C PHE A 114 -8.23 -4.94 -6.49
N PHE A 115 -8.69 -5.90 -7.28
CA PHE A 115 -9.17 -5.59 -8.64
C PHE A 115 -10.43 -4.74 -8.62
N ASN A 116 -11.35 -4.99 -7.71
CA ASN A 116 -12.59 -4.23 -7.55
C ASN A 116 -12.30 -2.78 -7.16
N GLU A 117 -11.40 -2.56 -6.19
CA GLU A 117 -11.01 -1.22 -5.75
C GLU A 117 -10.34 -0.43 -6.87
N LEU A 118 -9.35 -1.02 -7.56
CA LEU A 118 -8.71 -0.35 -8.69
C LEU A 118 -9.68 -0.10 -9.84
N SER A 119 -10.57 -1.05 -10.14
CA SER A 119 -11.62 -0.87 -11.13
C SER A 119 -12.53 0.29 -10.79
N ALA A 120 -13.00 0.38 -9.55
CA ALA A 120 -13.86 1.47 -9.09
C ALA A 120 -13.18 2.83 -9.28
N GLN A 121 -11.92 2.97 -8.88
CA GLN A 121 -11.16 4.21 -9.05
C GLN A 121 -10.93 4.57 -10.54
N LEU A 122 -10.66 3.60 -11.40
CA LEU A 122 -10.49 3.81 -12.84
C LEU A 122 -11.80 4.24 -13.51
N LYS A 123 -12.93 3.65 -13.13
CA LYS A 123 -14.25 3.97 -13.69
C LYS A 123 -14.71 5.41 -13.38
N LEU A 124 -14.14 6.07 -12.37
CA LEU A 124 -14.39 7.49 -12.10
C LEU A 124 -13.83 8.41 -13.18
N LYS A 125 -12.92 7.92 -14.02
CA LYS A 125 -12.33 8.67 -15.14
C LYS A 125 -12.86 8.10 -16.45
N THR A 126 -13.51 8.94 -17.25
CA THR A 126 -14.13 8.51 -18.51
C THR A 126 -13.15 7.78 -19.42
N GLU A 127 -11.95 8.32 -19.57
CA GLU A 127 -10.89 7.76 -20.41
C GLU A 127 -10.32 6.43 -19.92
N LEU A 128 -10.55 6.07 -18.66
CA LEU A 128 -10.05 4.84 -18.02
C LEU A 128 -11.17 3.83 -17.73
N SER A 129 -12.44 4.19 -18.02
CA SER A 129 -13.59 3.38 -17.66
C SER A 129 -13.58 2.00 -18.31
N GLU A 130 -13.13 1.88 -19.56
CA GLU A 130 -13.00 0.58 -20.22
C GLU A 130 -11.94 -0.30 -19.58
N LEU A 131 -10.77 0.28 -19.25
CA LEU A 131 -9.73 -0.42 -18.51
C LEU A 131 -10.23 -0.90 -17.15
N GLY A 132 -11.02 -0.07 -16.44
CA GLY A 132 -11.62 -0.44 -15.17
C GLY A 132 -12.54 -1.65 -15.31
N LYS A 133 -13.41 -1.71 -16.33
CA LYS A 133 -14.28 -2.87 -16.59
C LYS A 133 -13.48 -4.14 -16.86
N GLU A 134 -12.47 -4.06 -17.72
CA GLU A 134 -11.63 -5.22 -18.02
C GLU A 134 -10.86 -5.72 -16.79
N LEU A 135 -10.44 -4.80 -15.91
CA LEU A 135 -9.74 -5.15 -14.69
C LEU A 135 -10.66 -5.88 -13.69
N GLU A 136 -11.92 -5.42 -13.55
CA GLU A 136 -12.93 -6.07 -12.71
C GLU A 136 -13.22 -7.50 -13.19
N GLU A 137 -13.53 -7.66 -14.48
CA GLU A 137 -13.76 -8.96 -15.05
C GLU A 137 -12.53 -9.89 -15.02
N TYR A 138 -11.32 -9.31 -15.05
CA TYR A 138 -10.08 -10.05 -14.82
C TYR A 138 -9.99 -10.52 -13.36
N GLY A 139 -10.35 -9.67 -12.40
CA GLY A 139 -10.40 -10.00 -10.98
C GLY A 139 -11.40 -11.09 -10.65
N GLU A 140 -12.60 -11.04 -11.24
CA GLU A 140 -13.64 -12.08 -11.07
C GLU A 140 -13.17 -13.49 -11.46
N MET A 141 -12.21 -13.59 -12.39
CA MET A 141 -11.63 -14.88 -12.76
C MET A 141 -10.84 -15.55 -11.63
N PHE A 142 -10.44 -14.78 -10.62
CA PHE A 142 -9.75 -15.27 -9.42
C PHE A 142 -10.70 -15.47 -8.24
N SER A 143 -11.98 -15.03 -8.35
CA SER A 143 -13.03 -15.22 -7.36
C SER A 143 -13.37 -16.69 -7.16
N GLY A 144 -13.58 -17.12 -5.91
CA GLY A 144 -14.02 -18.49 -5.57
C GLY A 144 -12.99 -19.59 -5.79
N MET A 145 -11.75 -19.26 -6.06
CA MET A 145 -10.64 -20.18 -5.98
C MET A 145 -9.92 -20.00 -4.64
N ALA A 146 -9.79 -21.06 -3.85
CA ALA A 146 -8.61 -21.13 -3.01
C ALA A 146 -7.42 -20.83 -3.92
N TRP A 147 -6.71 -19.74 -3.63
CA TRP A 147 -5.59 -19.24 -4.44
C TRP A 147 -4.57 -20.35 -4.66
N VAL A 148 -4.84 -21.20 -5.65
CA VAL A 148 -3.90 -22.22 -6.10
C VAL A 148 -2.78 -21.46 -6.80
N PRO A 149 -1.54 -21.58 -6.34
CA PRO A 149 -0.43 -20.84 -6.92
C PRO A 149 -0.31 -21.18 -8.40
N PHE A 150 -0.76 -20.24 -9.23
CA PHE A 150 -0.59 -20.26 -10.69
C PHE A 150 0.85 -19.91 -11.08
N ILE A 151 1.77 -20.16 -10.16
CA ILE A 151 3.18 -19.86 -10.30
C ILE A 151 3.90 -21.19 -10.44
N GLY A 152 4.32 -21.46 -11.67
CA GLY A 152 5.17 -22.57 -12.13
C GLY A 152 6.09 -23.22 -11.09
N PRO A 153 7.10 -23.89 -11.33
CA PRO A 153 7.54 -25.27 -11.10
C PRO A 153 7.45 -25.84 -9.66
N TRP A 154 6.67 -25.23 -8.75
CA TRP A 154 6.50 -25.71 -7.36
C TRP A 154 5.53 -26.90 -7.21
N ILE A 155 4.83 -27.33 -8.29
CA ILE A 155 3.84 -28.43 -8.26
C ILE A 155 4.42 -29.72 -8.85
N GLU A 156 5.66 -30.05 -8.65
CA GLU A 156 6.20 -31.35 -9.11
C GLU A 156 6.21 -32.48 -8.05
N ARG A 157 5.52 -32.36 -6.92
CA ARG A 157 5.44 -33.43 -5.94
C ARG A 157 4.04 -33.72 -5.39
N GLY A 158 3.11 -34.08 -6.27
CA GLY A 158 1.78 -34.55 -5.86
C GLY A 158 1.10 -35.32 -6.98
N ARG A 159 1.51 -36.57 -7.18
CA ARG A 159 0.83 -37.49 -8.14
C ARG A 159 -0.54 -37.87 -7.60
N GLY A 160 -1.60 -37.50 -8.34
CA GLY A 160 -2.86 -38.23 -8.30
C GLY A 160 -4.10 -37.41 -8.09
N THR A 161 -4.57 -36.60 -9.07
CA THR A 161 -5.98 -36.23 -9.34
C THR A 161 -6.09 -35.19 -10.46
N VAL A 162 -5.19 -35.21 -11.41
CA VAL A 162 -4.90 -34.09 -12.34
C VAL A 162 -5.83 -34.03 -13.57
N LYS A 163 -6.63 -35.08 -13.90
CA LYS A 163 -7.28 -35.12 -15.22
C LYS A 163 -8.60 -34.38 -15.38
N ILE A 164 -9.33 -34.06 -14.32
CA ILE A 164 -10.62 -33.32 -14.43
C ILE A 164 -10.38 -31.82 -14.22
N ILE A 165 -9.45 -31.48 -13.35
CA ILE A 165 -9.06 -30.10 -13.07
C ILE A 165 -8.36 -29.46 -14.29
N SER A 166 -7.63 -30.24 -15.11
CA SER A 166 -6.88 -29.73 -16.26
C SER A 166 -7.76 -29.14 -17.36
N LYS A 167 -8.92 -29.70 -17.68
CA LYS A 167 -9.82 -29.18 -18.73
C LYS A 167 -10.52 -27.88 -18.34
N VAL A 168 -10.97 -27.76 -17.09
CA VAL A 168 -11.59 -26.53 -16.58
C VAL A 168 -10.54 -25.42 -16.42
N LEU A 169 -9.35 -25.77 -15.94
CA LEU A 169 -8.19 -24.88 -15.87
C LEU A 169 -7.69 -24.45 -17.25
N GLN A 170 -7.75 -25.31 -18.28
CA GLN A 170 -7.30 -24.98 -19.62
C GLN A 170 -8.23 -23.97 -20.31
N LYS A 171 -9.55 -24.16 -20.21
CA LYS A 171 -10.54 -23.17 -20.68
C LYS A 171 -10.45 -21.83 -19.95
N ARG A 172 -10.20 -21.85 -18.63
CA ARG A 172 -9.97 -20.63 -17.84
C ARG A 172 -8.63 -19.98 -18.18
N LYS A 173 -7.55 -20.77 -18.42
CA LYS A 173 -6.24 -20.24 -18.87
C LYS A 173 -6.35 -19.44 -20.17
N GLU A 174 -7.14 -19.90 -21.14
CA GLU A 174 -7.39 -19.19 -22.39
C GLU A 174 -8.17 -17.89 -22.14
N GLY A 175 -9.16 -17.91 -21.23
CA GLY A 175 -9.91 -16.71 -20.82
C GLY A 175 -9.04 -15.67 -20.08
N VAL A 176 -8.26 -16.11 -19.09
CA VAL A 176 -7.35 -15.26 -18.33
C VAL A 176 -6.26 -14.66 -19.24
N GLY A 177 -5.67 -15.46 -20.13
CA GLY A 177 -4.65 -15.00 -21.07
C GLY A 177 -5.18 -14.01 -22.11
N GLY A 178 -6.40 -14.25 -22.62
CA GLY A 178 -7.07 -13.36 -23.56
C GLY A 178 -7.37 -12.00 -22.92
N ARG A 179 -7.93 -12.01 -21.73
CA ARG A 179 -8.27 -10.78 -20.99
C ARG A 179 -7.03 -9.99 -20.58
N ARG A 180 -5.98 -10.69 -20.13
CA ARG A 180 -4.69 -10.07 -19.87
C ARG A 180 -4.15 -9.30 -21.09
N LYS A 181 -4.19 -9.90 -22.28
CA LYS A 181 -3.76 -9.24 -23.52
C LYS A 181 -4.60 -8.00 -23.85
N LYS A 182 -5.90 -8.04 -23.56
CA LYS A 182 -6.79 -6.89 -23.74
C LYS A 182 -6.42 -5.74 -22.81
N ILE A 183 -6.18 -6.02 -21.53
CA ILE A 183 -5.70 -5.05 -20.53
C ILE A 183 -4.35 -4.47 -20.97
N GLU A 184 -3.39 -5.31 -21.36
CA GLU A 184 -2.09 -4.86 -21.84
C GLU A 184 -2.20 -3.94 -23.07
N LYS A 185 -3.12 -4.23 -23.98
CA LYS A 185 -3.39 -3.38 -25.14
C LYS A 185 -3.94 -2.02 -24.70
N LEU A 186 -4.98 -2.00 -23.86
CA LEU A 186 -5.56 -0.75 -23.34
C LEU A 186 -4.51 0.10 -22.62
N LEU A 187 -3.65 -0.52 -21.81
CA LEU A 187 -2.58 0.19 -21.12
C LEU A 187 -1.54 0.80 -22.08
N ARG A 188 -1.19 0.09 -23.17
CA ARG A 188 -0.30 0.65 -24.20
C ARG A 188 -0.95 1.80 -24.95
N ASP A 189 -2.22 1.66 -25.29
CA ASP A 189 -2.97 2.67 -26.05
C ASP A 189 -3.17 3.96 -25.25
N LEU A 190 -3.21 3.89 -23.91
CA LEU A 190 -3.28 5.06 -23.02
C LEU A 190 -2.05 5.98 -23.15
N ASN A 191 -0.89 5.44 -23.49
CA ASN A 191 0.38 6.18 -23.57
C ASN A 191 0.68 7.07 -22.34
N LYS A 192 0.17 6.66 -21.18
CA LYS A 192 0.36 7.33 -19.87
C LYS A 192 0.56 6.30 -18.79
N ASN A 193 1.45 6.59 -17.86
CA ASN A 193 1.69 5.72 -16.73
C ASN A 193 0.58 5.83 -15.67
N ILE A 194 0.25 4.70 -15.07
CA ILE A 194 -0.62 4.59 -13.90
C ILE A 194 0.24 4.14 -12.72
N VAL A 195 0.20 4.90 -11.65
CA VAL A 195 0.89 4.56 -10.40
C VAL A 195 -0.10 3.89 -9.46
N ILE A 196 0.24 2.71 -8.95
CA ILE A 196 -0.56 1.97 -7.97
C ILE A 196 0.21 1.96 -6.67
N VAL A 197 -0.34 2.56 -5.63
CA VAL A 197 0.26 2.61 -4.30
C VAL A 197 -0.38 1.56 -3.41
N LEU A 198 0.46 0.68 -2.86
CA LEU A 198 0.09 -0.27 -1.80
C LEU A 198 0.80 0.14 -0.52
N ASP A 199 0.04 0.53 0.48
CA ASP A 199 0.56 0.93 1.79
C ASP A 199 0.09 -0.03 2.89
N ASP A 200 0.70 0.02 4.06
CA ASP A 200 0.37 -0.79 5.23
C ASP A 200 0.47 -2.33 5.01
N ILE A 201 1.32 -2.79 4.09
CA ILE A 201 1.52 -4.21 3.79
C ILE A 201 2.06 -4.97 5.01
N ASP A 202 2.90 -4.32 5.80
CA ASP A 202 3.54 -4.89 7.00
C ASP A 202 2.56 -5.09 8.17
N ARG A 203 1.33 -4.55 8.09
CA ARG A 203 0.25 -4.80 9.07
C ARG A 203 -0.51 -6.10 8.83
N LEU A 204 -0.34 -6.71 7.68
CA LEU A 204 -1.02 -7.94 7.29
C LEU A 204 -0.47 -9.17 8.02
N SER A 205 -1.28 -10.23 8.05
CA SER A 205 -0.80 -11.56 8.43
C SER A 205 0.22 -12.10 7.43
N THR A 206 1.03 -13.07 7.83
CA THR A 206 2.04 -13.69 6.97
C THR A 206 1.47 -14.26 5.67
N SER A 207 0.28 -14.87 5.72
CA SER A 207 -0.40 -15.42 4.54
C SER A 207 -0.84 -14.32 3.58
N GLU A 208 -1.43 -13.24 4.10
CA GLU A 208 -1.89 -12.10 3.32
C GLU A 208 -0.73 -11.33 2.67
N ILE A 209 0.40 -11.16 3.38
CA ILE A 209 1.63 -10.59 2.80
C ILE A 209 2.05 -11.42 1.58
N ARG A 210 2.09 -12.75 1.71
CA ARG A 210 2.42 -13.64 0.59
C ARG A 210 1.46 -13.47 -0.57
N ASP A 211 0.17 -13.32 -0.30
CA ASP A 211 -0.85 -13.17 -1.34
C ASP A 211 -0.73 -11.83 -2.06
N ILE A 212 -0.45 -10.74 -1.35
CA ILE A 212 -0.15 -9.42 -1.96
C ILE A 212 1.09 -9.51 -2.86
N PHE A 213 2.17 -10.14 -2.41
CA PHE A 213 3.38 -10.24 -3.26
C PHE A 213 3.20 -11.16 -4.46
N LYS A 214 2.38 -12.22 -4.36
CA LYS A 214 1.95 -13.03 -5.51
C LYS A 214 1.11 -12.19 -6.49
N LEU A 215 0.17 -11.40 -5.98
CA LEU A 215 -0.67 -10.51 -6.76
C LEU A 215 0.17 -9.47 -7.51
N VAL A 216 1.07 -8.78 -6.82
CA VAL A 216 2.01 -7.84 -7.44
C VAL A 216 2.81 -8.53 -8.54
N ARG A 217 3.39 -9.70 -8.28
CA ARG A 217 4.14 -10.47 -9.29
C ARG A 217 3.29 -10.84 -10.51
N LEU A 218 2.00 -11.15 -10.32
CA LEU A 218 1.08 -11.47 -11.41
C LEU A 218 0.85 -10.26 -12.33
N THR A 219 0.80 -9.07 -11.76
CA THR A 219 0.41 -7.83 -12.44
C THR A 219 1.58 -6.89 -12.72
N ALA A 220 2.77 -7.14 -12.13
CA ALA A 220 3.95 -6.28 -12.26
C ALA A 220 4.44 -6.08 -13.70
N ASN A 221 4.14 -7.02 -14.60
CA ASN A 221 4.55 -6.94 -16.00
C ASN A 221 3.52 -6.24 -16.90
N PHE A 222 2.47 -5.64 -16.35
CA PHE A 222 1.57 -4.81 -17.15
C PHE A 222 2.29 -3.54 -17.60
N PRO A 223 2.26 -3.22 -18.91
CA PRO A 223 2.91 -2.03 -19.43
C PRO A 223 2.29 -0.77 -18.82
N ASN A 224 3.10 0.27 -18.67
CA ASN A 224 2.68 1.58 -18.15
C ASN A 224 2.13 1.54 -16.71
N ILE A 225 2.42 0.47 -15.95
CA ILE A 225 2.10 0.38 -14.52
C ILE A 225 3.35 0.54 -13.67
N ILE A 226 3.26 1.40 -12.67
CA ILE A 226 4.29 1.57 -11.63
C ILE A 226 3.64 1.22 -10.29
N TYR A 227 4.15 0.19 -9.63
CA TYR A 227 3.79 -0.12 -8.26
C TYR A 227 4.71 0.62 -7.30
N ILE A 228 4.13 1.27 -6.29
CA ILE A 228 4.85 1.79 -5.12
C ILE A 228 4.37 0.98 -3.91
N LEU A 229 5.26 0.17 -3.34
CA LEU A 229 4.98 -0.67 -2.19
C LEU A 229 5.64 -0.08 -0.95
N ALA A 230 4.85 0.33 0.04
CA ALA A 230 5.37 0.87 1.29
C ALA A 230 5.25 -0.17 2.42
N PHE A 231 6.39 -0.57 3.01
CA PHE A 231 6.40 -1.61 4.04
C PHE A 231 7.69 -1.66 4.87
N ASP A 232 7.63 -2.35 6.01
CA ASP A 232 8.80 -2.73 6.79
C ASP A 232 9.49 -3.93 6.16
N ARG A 233 10.76 -3.75 5.75
CA ARG A 233 11.56 -4.77 5.08
C ARG A 233 11.68 -6.05 5.91
N VAL A 234 12.03 -5.92 7.19
CA VAL A 234 12.28 -7.06 8.07
C VAL A 234 11.02 -7.91 8.20
N ARG A 235 9.89 -7.26 8.47
CA ARG A 235 8.59 -7.93 8.62
C ARG A 235 8.18 -8.69 7.35
N VAL A 236 8.39 -8.10 6.19
CA VAL A 236 8.02 -8.71 4.92
C VAL A 236 9.00 -9.82 4.51
N GLU A 237 10.31 -9.64 4.72
CA GLU A 237 11.29 -10.71 4.48
C GLU A 237 11.02 -11.95 5.34
N GLU A 238 10.67 -11.76 6.63
CA GLU A 238 10.24 -12.87 7.51
C GLU A 238 9.00 -13.57 6.96
N ALA A 239 7.98 -12.81 6.55
CA ALA A 239 6.75 -13.37 6.02
C ALA A 239 6.94 -14.14 4.71
N LEU A 240 7.85 -13.69 3.84
CA LEU A 240 8.13 -14.31 2.55
C LEU A 240 9.14 -15.46 2.64
N SER A 241 9.85 -15.60 3.76
CA SER A 241 10.78 -16.71 3.96
C SER A 241 10.03 -18.04 4.04
N GLU A 242 10.44 -19.02 3.25
CA GLU A 242 9.79 -20.35 3.18
C GLU A 242 10.80 -21.44 2.79
N GLN A 243 10.76 -22.58 3.52
CA GLN A 243 11.49 -23.81 3.17
C GLN A 243 12.97 -23.62 2.79
N GLY A 244 13.68 -22.74 3.50
CA GLY A 244 15.10 -22.48 3.27
C GLY A 244 15.40 -21.45 2.18
N ILE A 245 14.39 -20.81 1.60
CA ILE A 245 14.56 -19.66 0.70
C ILE A 245 14.37 -18.39 1.53
N PRO A 246 15.40 -17.53 1.62
CA PRO A 246 15.28 -16.25 2.30
C PRO A 246 14.25 -15.35 1.62
N GLY A 247 13.39 -14.67 2.38
CA GLY A 247 12.42 -13.72 1.85
C GLY A 247 13.06 -12.57 1.10
N ARG A 248 14.30 -12.21 1.46
CA ARG A 248 15.11 -11.23 0.74
C ARG A 248 15.29 -11.61 -0.74
N ASP A 249 15.66 -12.85 -1.02
CA ASP A 249 15.87 -13.33 -2.41
C ASP A 249 14.57 -13.27 -3.22
N TYR A 250 13.43 -13.40 -2.55
CA TYR A 250 12.12 -13.24 -3.17
C TYR A 250 11.83 -11.78 -3.50
N LEU A 251 12.10 -10.85 -2.56
CA LEU A 251 11.94 -9.41 -2.78
C LEU A 251 12.83 -8.88 -3.91
N GLU A 252 14.08 -9.30 -3.98
CA GLU A 252 15.03 -8.91 -5.04
C GLU A 252 14.55 -9.29 -6.47
N LYS A 253 13.68 -10.29 -6.59
CA LYS A 253 13.06 -10.67 -7.88
C LYS A 253 11.82 -9.85 -8.24
N ILE A 254 11.27 -9.12 -7.29
CA ILE A 254 10.03 -8.33 -7.49
C ILE A 254 10.34 -6.86 -7.56
N LEU A 255 11.18 -6.35 -6.65
CA LEU A 255 11.52 -4.94 -6.58
C LEU A 255 12.64 -4.59 -7.56
N GLN A 256 12.40 -3.66 -8.46
CA GLN A 256 13.43 -3.14 -9.36
C GLN A 256 14.14 -1.91 -8.78
N VAL A 257 13.45 -1.15 -7.95
CA VAL A 257 13.98 0.05 -7.30
C VAL A 257 13.57 0.02 -5.83
N THR A 258 14.45 0.44 -4.94
CA THR A 258 14.14 0.58 -3.51
C THR A 258 14.65 1.91 -2.97
N VAL A 259 13.86 2.50 -2.09
CA VAL A 259 14.25 3.65 -1.26
C VAL A 259 14.11 3.25 0.20
N ASP A 260 15.20 3.31 0.94
CA ASP A 260 15.20 2.99 2.36
C ASP A 260 15.05 4.29 3.18
N LEU A 261 13.99 4.36 3.99
CA LEU A 261 13.74 5.46 4.91
C LEU A 261 14.34 5.11 6.28
N PRO A 262 15.25 5.92 6.80
CA PRO A 262 15.80 5.70 8.12
C PRO A 262 14.73 5.85 9.21
N ALA A 263 14.93 5.18 10.34
CA ALA A 263 14.11 5.41 11.53
C ALA A 263 14.17 6.89 11.94
N VAL A 264 13.06 7.38 12.50
CA VAL A 264 13.03 8.74 13.06
C VAL A 264 13.90 8.76 14.33
N PRO A 265 14.85 9.70 14.44
CA PRO A 265 15.66 9.83 15.65
C PRO A 265 14.78 10.06 16.87
N SER A 266 15.05 9.35 17.97
CA SER A 266 14.27 9.46 19.21
C SER A 266 14.21 10.88 19.79
N GLN A 267 15.18 11.72 19.47
CA GLN A 267 15.23 13.13 19.87
C GLN A 267 14.11 13.97 19.21
N VAL A 268 13.66 13.60 18.02
CA VAL A 268 12.58 14.29 17.27
C VAL A 268 11.20 13.85 17.77
N LEU A 269 11.09 12.65 18.36
CA LEU A 269 9.85 12.12 18.91
C LEU A 269 9.53 12.67 20.32
N ALA A 270 10.49 13.35 20.96
CA ALA A 270 10.37 13.87 22.31
C ALA A 270 10.02 15.37 22.39
N THR A 271 9.84 16.03 21.28
CA THR A 271 9.39 17.43 21.14
C THR A 271 7.94 17.51 20.73
#